data_67e1034bc00dfa34d243edd624df357a
#
_entry.id   67e1034bc00dfa34d243edd624df357a
#
_cell.length_a   1.000
_cell.length_b   1.000
_cell.length_c   1.000
_cell.angle_alpha   90.00
_cell.angle_beta   90.00
_cell.angle_gamma   90.00
#
_symmetry.space_group_name_H-M   'P 1'
#
loop_
_entity.id
_entity.type
_entity.pdbx_description
1 polymer ?
#
loop_
_entity_poly.entity_id
_entity_poly.type
_entity_poly.pdbx_seq_one_letter_code
_entity_poly.pdbx_strand_id
1 'polypeptide(L)'
;MLSHPHNRSLVPRPRRPMRWKRTLCAALSVALLSGAAVSTASAAACTCPLCGCSTGLSVSEIAQAALPSVVSITNVSVQKVQWYVDRFGRFGYNSGLLEETTSAGSGIIIERTDDALYILINYHVVEDANTLSVGFADDTVCQASLCGTDEALDLAVVKVALSGLPDDTLSAITVATVGDSDALQVGEQVVAIGNALGYGQSVTTGIVSALNRSLSTDTSTTPATYIQTDAAINPGNSGGALLNMRGEVVGINTAKLSSTDVEGMGYAIPISDVWDTVQQLKTQSTALTQVSLSSSQFWR
;
A
#
# COMPACT_ATOMS: atom_id res chain seq x y z
N MET A 1 64.64 2.16 25.85
CA MET A 1 64.88 3.44 25.11
C MET A 1 64.24 3.35 23.76
N LEU A 2 63.09 3.94 23.56
CA LEU A 2 62.55 4.38 22.27
C LEU A 2 61.35 5.31 22.53
N SER A 3 61.50 6.51 22.12
CA SER A 3 60.74 7.71 22.40
C SER A 3 59.39 7.72 21.63
N HIS A 4 58.32 8.13 22.33
CA HIS A 4 57.03 8.50 21.69
C HIS A 4 57.11 9.91 21.10
N PRO A 5 56.53 10.17 19.93
CA PRO A 5 56.30 11.52 19.44
C PRO A 5 54.97 12.08 19.95
N HIS A 6 55.01 13.32 20.40
CA HIS A 6 53.91 14.15 20.85
C HIS A 6 52.86 14.41 19.72
N ASN A 7 51.62 14.11 20.04
CA ASN A 7 50.45 14.50 19.23
C ASN A 7 50.05 15.94 19.62
N ARG A 8 50.26 16.89 18.72
CA ARG A 8 49.80 18.28 18.87
C ARG A 8 48.35 18.39 18.42
N SER A 9 47.45 18.66 19.35
CA SER A 9 46.08 19.05 19.11
C SER A 9 46.01 20.41 18.41
N LEU A 10 45.44 20.42 17.19
CA LEU A 10 45.09 21.66 16.46
C LEU A 10 43.73 22.18 16.95
N VAL A 11 43.79 23.30 17.67
CA VAL A 11 42.61 24.08 18.07
C VAL A 11 42.12 24.91 16.90
N PRO A 12 40.82 24.82 16.50
CA PRO A 12 40.32 25.67 15.45
C PRO A 12 40.04 27.09 15.92
N ARG A 13 40.53 28.07 15.17
CA ARG A 13 40.36 29.52 15.44
C ARG A 13 38.89 29.95 15.14
N PRO A 14 38.30 30.85 15.96
CA PRO A 14 36.95 31.35 15.75
C PRO A 14 36.87 32.27 14.51
N ARG A 15 35.86 32.05 13.67
CA ARG A 15 35.55 32.90 12.53
C ARG A 15 34.88 34.19 13.00
N ARG A 16 35.38 35.37 12.54
CA ARG A 16 34.83 36.70 12.81
C ARG A 16 33.47 36.87 12.11
N PRO A 17 32.44 37.50 12.73
CA PRO A 17 31.17 37.78 12.09
C PRO A 17 31.33 38.92 11.06
N MET A 18 30.79 38.67 9.87
CA MET A 18 30.72 39.66 8.79
C MET A 18 29.60 40.68 9.09
N ARG A 19 29.97 41.94 9.31
CA ARG A 19 29.05 43.06 9.54
C ARG A 19 28.43 43.51 8.21
N TRP A 20 27.17 43.19 7.99
CA TRP A 20 26.40 43.80 6.90
C TRP A 20 25.93 45.20 7.31
N LYS A 21 26.33 46.18 6.53
CA LYS A 21 25.91 47.59 6.63
C LYS A 21 24.44 47.68 6.25
N ARG A 22 23.60 48.11 7.18
CA ARG A 22 22.23 48.51 6.93
C ARG A 22 22.24 49.85 6.23
N THR A 23 21.82 49.92 4.96
CA THR A 23 21.50 51.15 4.26
C THR A 23 20.01 51.40 4.41
N LEU A 24 19.66 52.45 5.16
CA LEU A 24 18.30 53.00 5.20
C LEU A 24 17.97 53.60 3.85
N CYS A 25 16.83 53.22 3.24
CA CYS A 25 16.11 54.07 2.30
C CYS A 25 14.73 54.32 2.88
N ALA A 26 14.52 55.52 3.37
CA ALA A 26 13.20 56.09 3.66
C ALA A 26 12.69 56.74 2.37
N ALA A 27 11.48 56.36 1.93
CA ALA A 27 10.74 57.17 0.96
C ALA A 27 9.25 56.87 1.08
N LEU A 28 8.56 57.88 1.51
CA LEU A 28 7.22 58.38 1.22
C LEU A 28 6.02 57.40 1.20
N SER A 29 5.20 57.58 2.21
CA SER A 29 3.79 57.26 2.27
C SER A 29 2.97 58.17 1.37
N VAL A 30 2.22 57.62 0.42
CA VAL A 30 1.04 58.26 -0.19
C VAL A 30 -0.11 57.27 -0.08
N ALA A 31 -1.09 57.64 0.72
CA ALA A 31 -2.35 56.91 0.85
C ALA A 31 -3.19 57.14 -0.39
N LEU A 32 -3.66 56.07 -1.00
CA LEU A 32 -4.80 56.08 -1.91
C LEU A 32 -5.72 54.90 -1.51
N LEU A 33 -6.82 55.24 -0.86
CA LEU A 33 -7.96 54.32 -0.71
C LEU A 33 -8.54 54.11 -2.11
N SER A 34 -8.40 52.87 -2.60
CA SER A 34 -9.25 52.35 -3.66
C SER A 34 -9.47 50.88 -3.38
N GLY A 35 -10.76 50.49 -3.29
CA GLY A 35 -11.21 49.14 -2.93
C GLY A 35 -10.57 48.07 -3.80
N ALA A 36 -9.76 47.26 -3.17
CA ALA A 36 -9.26 46.05 -3.78
C ALA A 36 -10.29 44.91 -3.56
N ALA A 37 -11.01 44.63 -4.64
CA ALA A 37 -11.69 43.34 -4.75
C ALA A 37 -10.65 42.22 -4.54
N VAL A 38 -10.88 41.37 -3.54
CA VAL A 38 -10.07 40.16 -3.36
C VAL A 38 -10.37 39.25 -4.56
N SER A 39 -9.56 39.37 -5.59
CA SER A 39 -9.54 38.36 -6.65
C SER A 39 -8.95 37.11 -6.03
N THR A 40 -9.77 36.12 -5.77
CA THR A 40 -9.29 34.73 -5.63
C THR A 40 -8.55 34.39 -6.90
N ALA A 41 -7.23 34.38 -6.83
CA ALA A 41 -6.40 33.87 -7.91
C ALA A 41 -6.69 32.36 -8.03
N SER A 42 -7.65 32.03 -8.90
CA SER A 42 -7.75 30.71 -9.47
C SER A 42 -6.39 30.43 -10.09
N ALA A 43 -5.71 29.40 -9.63
CA ALA A 43 -4.47 28.92 -10.24
C ALA A 43 -4.81 28.54 -11.69
N ALA A 44 -4.59 29.46 -12.61
CA ALA A 44 -4.73 29.19 -14.03
C ALA A 44 -3.66 28.15 -14.37
N ALA A 45 -4.11 26.95 -14.76
CA ALA A 45 -3.24 25.94 -15.32
C ALA A 45 -2.41 26.55 -16.44
N CYS A 46 -1.10 26.62 -16.25
CA CYS A 46 -0.16 27.14 -17.22
C CYS A 46 0.00 26.09 -18.32
N THR A 47 -0.80 26.17 -19.38
CA THR A 47 -0.61 25.35 -20.58
C THR A 47 0.59 25.90 -21.35
N CYS A 48 1.72 25.24 -21.29
CA CYS A 48 2.85 25.52 -22.15
C CYS A 48 2.52 25.09 -23.59
N PRO A 49 2.43 25.99 -24.58
CA PRO A 49 2.03 25.63 -25.95
C PRO A 49 3.04 24.75 -26.69
N LEU A 50 4.23 24.54 -26.13
CA LEU A 50 5.35 23.85 -26.78
C LEU A 50 5.55 22.40 -26.28
N CYS A 51 5.02 22.00 -25.14
CA CYS A 51 5.25 20.66 -24.60
C CYS A 51 4.01 19.79 -24.48
N GLY A 52 2.79 20.30 -24.75
CA GLY A 52 1.56 19.53 -24.64
C GLY A 52 1.32 18.95 -23.25
N CYS A 53 2.02 19.43 -22.22
CA CYS A 53 1.86 18.99 -20.86
C CYS A 53 0.46 19.35 -20.38
N SER A 54 -0.46 18.42 -20.46
CA SER A 54 -1.58 18.37 -19.51
C SER A 54 -0.92 18.29 -18.14
N THR A 55 -1.19 19.25 -17.26
CA THR A 55 -0.75 19.20 -15.86
C THR A 55 -1.44 18.03 -15.21
N GLY A 56 -0.84 16.83 -15.31
CA GLY A 56 -1.22 15.70 -14.47
C GLY A 56 -1.04 16.11 -13.00
N LEU A 57 -1.74 15.45 -12.11
CA LEU A 57 -1.56 15.64 -10.68
C LEU A 57 -0.11 15.35 -10.31
N SER A 58 0.42 16.06 -9.33
CA SER A 58 1.70 15.70 -8.72
C SER A 58 1.56 14.41 -7.91
N VAL A 59 2.66 13.69 -7.69
CA VAL A 59 2.65 12.48 -6.84
C VAL A 59 2.08 12.76 -5.45
N SER A 60 2.35 13.94 -4.88
CA SER A 60 1.80 14.33 -3.58
C SER A 60 0.28 14.55 -3.60
N GLU A 61 -0.26 15.13 -4.66
CA GLU A 61 -1.71 15.31 -4.83
C GLU A 61 -2.41 13.96 -5.04
N ILE A 62 -1.82 13.06 -5.85
CA ILE A 62 -2.31 11.69 -6.03
C ILE A 62 -2.30 10.94 -4.70
N ALA A 63 -1.19 11.00 -3.97
CA ALA A 63 -1.08 10.36 -2.66
C ALA A 63 -2.16 10.88 -1.70
N GLN A 64 -2.31 12.20 -1.58
CA GLN A 64 -3.31 12.80 -0.69
C GLN A 64 -4.73 12.36 -1.03
N ALA A 65 -5.06 12.24 -2.31
CA ALA A 65 -6.38 11.83 -2.76
C ALA A 65 -6.65 10.32 -2.57
N ALA A 66 -5.61 9.49 -2.79
CA ALA A 66 -5.76 8.04 -2.82
C ALA A 66 -5.49 7.33 -1.48
N LEU A 67 -4.68 7.93 -0.58
CA LEU A 67 -4.37 7.33 0.73
C LEU A 67 -5.62 6.90 1.51
N PRO A 68 -6.75 7.66 1.54
CA PRO A 68 -7.95 7.24 2.24
C PRO A 68 -8.68 6.04 1.63
N SER A 69 -8.29 5.61 0.43
CA SER A 69 -8.84 4.41 -0.23
C SER A 69 -7.98 3.16 -0.01
N VAL A 70 -6.82 3.30 0.63
CA VAL A 70 -5.91 2.17 0.90
C VAL A 70 -5.88 1.87 2.39
N VAL A 71 -6.14 0.62 2.73
CA VAL A 71 -6.26 0.11 4.09
C VAL A 71 -5.16 -0.90 4.41
N SER A 72 -4.87 -1.11 5.69
CA SER A 72 -4.07 -2.24 6.14
C SER A 72 -4.96 -3.47 6.36
N ILE A 73 -4.43 -4.64 6.04
CA ILE A 73 -5.07 -5.92 6.32
C ILE A 73 -4.18 -6.71 7.23
N THR A 74 -4.75 -7.22 8.32
CA THR A 74 -4.07 -8.14 9.23
C THR A 74 -4.83 -9.46 9.22
N ASN A 75 -4.10 -10.52 8.89
CA ASN A 75 -4.59 -11.89 8.91
C ASN A 75 -3.94 -12.63 10.09
N VAL A 76 -4.77 -13.22 10.95
CA VAL A 76 -4.33 -14.12 12.00
C VAL A 76 -4.77 -15.52 11.62
N SER A 77 -3.81 -16.41 11.39
CA SER A 77 -4.02 -17.82 11.11
C SER A 77 -3.48 -18.70 12.25
N VAL A 78 -4.16 -19.81 12.51
CA VAL A 78 -3.78 -20.77 13.55
C VAL A 78 -3.39 -22.07 12.85
N GLN A 79 -2.11 -22.39 12.85
CA GLN A 79 -1.62 -23.64 12.27
C GLN A 79 -1.48 -24.73 13.33
N LYS A 80 -2.02 -25.92 13.05
CA LYS A 80 -1.76 -27.12 13.86
C LYS A 80 -0.42 -27.70 13.46
N VAL A 81 0.56 -27.66 14.34
CA VAL A 81 1.83 -28.34 14.13
C VAL A 81 1.58 -29.85 14.20
N GLN A 82 1.72 -30.56 13.09
CA GLN A 82 1.62 -32.01 13.02
C GLN A 82 2.91 -32.66 13.53
N TRP A 83 2.75 -33.77 14.26
CA TRP A 83 3.82 -34.58 14.81
C TRP A 83 4.64 -35.25 13.69
N TYR A 84 5.93 -35.07 13.69
CA TYR A 84 6.86 -35.88 12.90
C TYR A 84 7.44 -36.99 13.78
N VAL A 85 7.23 -38.24 13.37
CA VAL A 85 7.95 -39.40 13.93
C VAL A 85 9.13 -39.64 13.01
N ASP A 86 10.32 -39.45 13.51
CA ASP A 86 11.54 -39.74 12.80
C ASP A 86 11.67 -41.26 12.55
N ARG A 87 12.35 -41.63 11.44
CA ARG A 87 12.53 -43.02 10.97
C ARG A 87 13.27 -43.93 11.98
N PHE A 88 13.77 -43.37 13.08
CA PHE A 88 14.46 -44.05 14.17
C PHE A 88 13.62 -44.16 15.45
N GLY A 89 12.33 -43.89 15.39
CA GLY A 89 11.40 -44.04 16.53
C GLY A 89 11.68 -43.08 17.68
N ARG A 90 12.43 -42.02 17.48
CA ARG A 90 12.60 -40.95 18.49
C ARG A 90 11.41 -40.03 18.43
N PHE A 91 10.67 -40.05 19.50
CA PHE A 91 9.62 -39.05 19.75
C PHE A 91 10.30 -37.70 19.99
N GLY A 92 10.33 -36.86 18.97
CA GLY A 92 10.58 -35.44 19.14
C GLY A 92 9.35 -34.85 19.83
N TYR A 93 9.53 -34.31 21.02
CA TYR A 93 8.48 -33.61 21.78
C TYR A 93 8.21 -32.30 21.03
N ASN A 94 7.25 -32.31 20.12
CA ASN A 94 6.57 -31.11 19.70
C ASN A 94 5.22 -31.17 20.37
N SER A 95 5.09 -30.49 21.54
CA SER A 95 3.79 -30.22 22.13
C SER A 95 2.92 -29.62 21.04
N GLY A 96 1.67 -30.09 20.88
CA GLY A 96 0.71 -29.55 19.91
C GLY A 96 0.33 -28.13 20.24
N LEU A 97 1.32 -27.24 20.21
CA LEU A 97 1.17 -25.81 20.31
C LEU A 97 0.53 -25.35 19.00
N LEU A 98 -0.60 -24.72 19.13
CA LEU A 98 -1.17 -23.92 18.05
C LEU A 98 -0.24 -22.73 17.89
N GLU A 99 0.41 -22.63 16.75
CA GLU A 99 1.24 -21.47 16.42
C GLU A 99 0.34 -20.47 15.70
N GLU A 100 0.18 -19.29 16.31
CA GLU A 100 -0.48 -18.17 15.65
C GLU A 100 0.52 -17.50 14.73
N THR A 101 0.22 -17.48 13.45
CA THR A 101 0.97 -16.76 12.44
C THR A 101 0.19 -15.52 12.04
N THR A 102 0.83 -14.37 12.10
CA THR A 102 0.24 -13.11 11.64
C THR A 102 0.88 -12.71 10.32
N SER A 103 0.08 -12.56 9.29
CA SER A 103 0.48 -11.94 8.03
C SER A 103 -0.22 -10.61 7.85
N ALA A 104 0.41 -9.71 7.10
CA ALA A 104 -0.14 -8.40 6.86
C ALA A 104 0.14 -7.94 5.44
N GLY A 105 -0.77 -7.13 4.92
CA GLY A 105 -0.70 -6.53 3.61
C GLY A 105 -1.58 -5.29 3.53
N SER A 106 -1.87 -4.88 2.32
CA SER A 106 -2.72 -3.74 2.01
C SER A 106 -3.99 -4.19 1.30
N GLY A 107 -4.99 -3.31 1.27
CA GLY A 107 -6.22 -3.49 0.49
C GLY A 107 -6.68 -2.18 -0.10
N ILE A 108 -7.46 -2.26 -1.16
CA ILE A 108 -8.02 -1.13 -1.91
C ILE A 108 -9.53 -1.13 -1.70
N ILE A 109 -10.09 -0.05 -1.18
CA ILE A 109 -11.55 0.14 -1.09
C ILE A 109 -12.09 0.39 -2.49
N ILE A 110 -12.80 -0.59 -3.05
CA ILE A 110 -13.29 -0.55 -4.44
C ILE A 110 -14.78 -0.20 -4.53
N GLU A 111 -15.52 -0.33 -3.43
CA GLU A 111 -16.94 -0.01 -3.41
C GLU A 111 -17.42 0.27 -1.99
N ARG A 112 -18.39 1.17 -1.87
CA ARG A 112 -19.16 1.44 -0.67
C ARG A 112 -20.64 1.34 -1.00
N THR A 113 -21.34 0.44 -0.31
CA THR A 113 -22.81 0.34 -0.33
C THR A 113 -23.41 1.00 0.89
N ASP A 114 -24.72 0.91 1.08
CA ASP A 114 -25.40 1.47 2.26
C ASP A 114 -25.04 0.73 3.56
N ASP A 115 -24.58 -0.53 3.46
CA ASP A 115 -24.32 -1.41 4.62
C ASP A 115 -22.87 -1.87 4.75
N ALA A 116 -22.06 -1.77 3.70
CA ALA A 116 -20.72 -2.35 3.70
C ALA A 116 -19.71 -1.64 2.80
N LEU A 117 -18.42 -1.82 3.12
CA LEU A 117 -17.29 -1.57 2.24
C LEU A 117 -16.80 -2.89 1.65
N TYR A 118 -16.44 -2.86 0.37
CA TYR A 118 -15.77 -3.96 -0.32
C TYR A 118 -14.33 -3.55 -0.62
N ILE A 119 -13.42 -4.44 -0.25
CA ILE A 119 -11.97 -4.19 -0.28
C ILE A 119 -11.32 -5.30 -1.10
N LEU A 120 -10.61 -4.90 -2.15
CA LEU A 120 -9.81 -5.78 -3.00
C LEU A 120 -8.42 -5.96 -2.40
N ILE A 121 -7.90 -7.19 -2.43
CA ILE A 121 -6.62 -7.56 -1.84
C ILE A 121 -6.03 -8.77 -2.58
N ASN A 122 -4.75 -9.08 -2.39
CA ASN A 122 -4.18 -10.34 -2.84
C ASN A 122 -4.65 -11.54 -1.98
N TYR A 123 -4.84 -12.69 -2.64
CA TYR A 123 -5.21 -13.94 -1.98
C TYR A 123 -4.17 -14.38 -0.93
N HIS A 124 -2.87 -14.34 -1.27
CA HIS A 124 -1.80 -14.77 -0.36
C HIS A 124 -1.77 -13.98 0.97
N VAL A 125 -2.38 -12.79 1.05
CA VAL A 125 -2.47 -12.02 2.30
C VAL A 125 -3.57 -12.58 3.21
N VAL A 126 -4.63 -13.16 2.65
CA VAL A 126 -5.77 -13.72 3.39
C VAL A 126 -5.80 -15.24 3.44
N GLU A 127 -4.80 -15.90 2.86
CA GLU A 127 -4.66 -17.35 2.86
C GLU A 127 -4.69 -17.91 4.29
N ASP A 128 -5.42 -19.01 4.50
CA ASP A 128 -5.59 -19.67 5.79
C ASP A 128 -6.11 -18.78 6.94
N ALA A 129 -6.75 -17.65 6.63
CA ALA A 129 -7.24 -16.72 7.63
C ALA A 129 -8.28 -17.35 8.58
N ASN A 130 -8.03 -17.29 9.88
CA ASN A 130 -9.02 -17.51 10.91
C ASN A 130 -9.73 -16.21 11.30
N THR A 131 -9.00 -15.11 11.33
CA THR A 131 -9.52 -13.78 11.62
C THR A 131 -8.89 -12.77 10.71
N LEU A 132 -9.72 -11.91 10.11
CA LEU A 132 -9.30 -10.79 9.27
C LEU A 132 -9.69 -9.48 9.93
N SER A 133 -8.74 -8.55 9.98
CA SER A 133 -8.95 -7.19 10.47
C SER A 133 -8.49 -6.18 9.42
N VAL A 134 -9.24 -5.10 9.32
CA VAL A 134 -8.96 -3.97 8.42
C VAL A 134 -8.64 -2.75 9.27
N GLY A 135 -7.50 -2.12 9.03
CA GLY A 135 -7.11 -0.85 9.66
C GLY A 135 -7.19 0.29 8.65
N PHE A 136 -7.88 1.37 9.03
CA PHE A 136 -8.06 2.57 8.23
C PHE A 136 -6.97 3.61 8.49
N ALA A 137 -6.96 4.68 7.71
CA ALA A 137 -5.95 5.74 7.78
C ALA A 137 -5.98 6.55 9.11
N ASP A 138 -7.07 6.47 9.85
CA ASP A 138 -7.28 7.11 11.16
C ASP A 138 -6.99 6.17 12.34
N ASP A 139 -6.28 5.07 12.10
CA ASP A 139 -5.97 3.99 13.06
C ASP A 139 -7.20 3.22 13.60
N THR A 140 -8.39 3.46 13.04
CA THR A 140 -9.56 2.63 13.34
C THR A 140 -9.36 1.23 12.79
N VAL A 141 -9.58 0.21 13.63
CA VAL A 141 -9.49 -1.21 13.25
C VAL A 141 -10.84 -1.89 13.42
N CYS A 142 -11.25 -2.66 12.42
CA CYS A 142 -12.48 -3.43 12.48
C CYS A 142 -12.30 -4.83 11.89
N GLN A 143 -13.22 -5.72 12.25
CA GLN A 143 -13.25 -7.07 11.70
C GLN A 143 -13.79 -7.07 10.27
N ALA A 144 -13.21 -7.91 9.42
CA ALA A 144 -13.66 -8.12 8.06
C ALA A 144 -14.13 -9.56 7.84
N SER A 145 -14.98 -9.74 6.84
CA SER A 145 -15.45 -11.04 6.35
C SER A 145 -14.94 -11.28 4.94
N LEU A 146 -14.50 -12.48 4.64
CA LEU A 146 -14.10 -12.88 3.30
C LEU A 146 -15.34 -13.06 2.43
N CYS A 147 -15.39 -12.41 1.27
CA CYS A 147 -16.44 -12.60 0.27
C CYS A 147 -16.09 -13.77 -0.66
N GLY A 148 -14.99 -13.66 -1.37
CA GLY A 148 -14.53 -14.65 -2.33
C GLY A 148 -13.05 -14.56 -2.58
N THR A 149 -12.48 -15.62 -3.15
CA THR A 149 -11.05 -15.72 -3.50
C THR A 149 -10.86 -16.34 -4.86
N ASP A 150 -9.79 -15.96 -5.53
CA ASP A 150 -9.23 -16.61 -6.71
C ASP A 150 -7.72 -16.79 -6.49
N GLU A 151 -7.33 -18.03 -6.16
CA GLU A 151 -5.94 -18.39 -5.90
C GLU A 151 -5.06 -18.28 -7.16
N ALA A 152 -5.63 -18.62 -8.33
CA ALA A 152 -4.87 -18.63 -9.57
C ALA A 152 -4.48 -17.20 -10.03
N LEU A 153 -5.34 -16.22 -9.75
CA LEU A 153 -5.11 -14.80 -10.03
C LEU A 153 -4.53 -14.04 -8.85
N ASP A 154 -4.33 -14.70 -7.70
CA ASP A 154 -3.87 -14.10 -6.43
C ASP A 154 -4.79 -12.96 -5.97
N LEU A 155 -6.11 -13.17 -6.01
CA LEU A 155 -7.12 -12.17 -5.68
C LEU A 155 -8.03 -12.63 -4.54
N ALA A 156 -8.44 -11.67 -3.72
CA ALA A 156 -9.51 -11.84 -2.74
C ALA A 156 -10.32 -10.55 -2.59
N VAL A 157 -11.58 -10.68 -2.18
CA VAL A 157 -12.42 -9.57 -1.78
C VAL A 157 -12.90 -9.79 -0.36
N VAL A 158 -12.71 -8.78 0.48
CA VAL A 158 -13.20 -8.78 1.85
C VAL A 158 -14.25 -7.69 2.04
N LYS A 159 -15.13 -7.90 3.03
CA LYS A 159 -16.22 -6.98 3.35
C LYS A 159 -16.13 -6.52 4.80
N VAL A 160 -16.35 -5.23 5.02
CA VAL A 160 -16.47 -4.58 6.33
C VAL A 160 -17.87 -3.99 6.46
N ALA A 161 -18.58 -4.30 7.55
CA ALA A 161 -19.88 -3.71 7.83
C ALA A 161 -19.74 -2.25 8.29
N LEU A 162 -20.49 -1.33 7.68
CA LEU A 162 -20.45 0.11 8.04
C LEU A 162 -20.96 0.38 9.44
N SER A 163 -21.87 -0.46 9.95
CA SER A 163 -22.45 -0.33 11.30
C SER A 163 -21.44 -0.43 12.44
N GLY A 164 -20.26 -0.95 12.17
CA GLY A 164 -19.17 -1.07 13.15
C GLY A 164 -18.16 0.07 13.10
N LEU A 165 -18.30 1.03 12.19
CA LEU A 165 -17.35 2.11 11.98
C LEU A 165 -17.82 3.43 12.59
N PRO A 166 -16.91 4.21 13.22
CA PRO A 166 -17.19 5.57 13.66
C PRO A 166 -17.55 6.51 12.49
N ASP A 167 -18.38 7.54 12.76
CA ASP A 167 -18.75 8.53 11.74
C ASP A 167 -17.55 9.29 11.18
N ASP A 168 -16.54 9.56 11.98
CA ASP A 168 -15.30 10.22 11.57
C ASP A 168 -14.55 9.36 10.53
N THR A 169 -14.43 8.05 10.78
CA THR A 169 -13.83 7.08 9.83
C THR A 169 -14.65 7.02 8.55
N LEU A 170 -15.99 6.93 8.66
CA LEU A 170 -16.90 6.90 7.51
C LEU A 170 -16.79 8.14 6.62
N SER A 171 -16.48 9.29 7.23
CA SER A 171 -16.29 10.56 6.53
C SER A 171 -14.91 10.69 5.89
N ALA A 172 -13.90 10.02 6.44
CA ALA A 172 -12.53 10.03 5.94
C ALA A 172 -12.31 9.04 4.79
N ILE A 173 -13.10 7.96 4.70
CA ILE A 173 -12.95 6.91 3.69
C ILE A 173 -13.29 7.43 2.29
N THR A 174 -12.44 7.07 1.32
CA THR A 174 -12.68 7.29 -0.12
C THR A 174 -12.73 5.96 -0.84
N VAL A 175 -13.58 5.85 -1.86
CA VAL A 175 -13.56 4.71 -2.79
C VAL A 175 -12.57 5.01 -3.89
N ALA A 176 -11.70 4.06 -4.21
CA ALA A 176 -10.72 4.21 -5.26
C ALA A 176 -11.40 4.29 -6.64
N THR A 177 -10.89 5.16 -7.50
CA THR A 177 -11.30 5.21 -8.90
C THR A 177 -10.53 4.15 -9.68
N VAL A 178 -11.26 3.25 -10.33
CA VAL A 178 -10.66 2.22 -11.18
C VAL A 178 -10.37 2.81 -12.55
N GLY A 179 -9.14 2.64 -13.01
CA GLY A 179 -8.66 3.08 -14.32
C GLY A 179 -8.62 1.95 -15.34
N ASP A 180 -7.93 2.21 -16.43
CA ASP A 180 -7.74 1.28 -17.54
C ASP A 180 -6.25 0.92 -17.65
N SER A 181 -5.90 -0.35 -17.32
CA SER A 181 -4.53 -0.83 -17.42
C SER A 181 -4.11 -1.13 -18.85
N ASP A 182 -5.05 -1.35 -19.77
CA ASP A 182 -4.76 -1.64 -21.18
C ASP A 182 -4.27 -0.38 -21.92
N ALA A 183 -4.61 0.80 -21.38
CA ALA A 183 -4.17 2.09 -21.92
C ALA A 183 -2.76 2.47 -21.50
N LEU A 184 -2.12 1.74 -20.55
CA LEU A 184 -0.78 2.05 -20.06
C LEU A 184 0.29 1.89 -21.14
N GLN A 185 1.31 2.74 -21.05
CA GLN A 185 2.49 2.66 -21.93
C GLN A 185 3.77 2.54 -21.10
N VAL A 186 4.75 1.82 -21.64
CA VAL A 186 6.09 1.73 -21.03
C VAL A 186 6.70 3.13 -20.94
N GLY A 187 7.21 3.47 -19.77
CA GLY A 187 7.76 4.79 -19.45
C GLY A 187 6.77 5.74 -18.79
N GLU A 188 5.47 5.41 -18.71
CA GLU A 188 4.51 6.21 -17.94
C GLU A 188 4.80 6.16 -16.44
N GLN A 189 4.67 7.30 -15.78
CA GLN A 189 4.86 7.39 -14.34
C GLN A 189 3.70 6.75 -13.60
N VAL A 190 4.03 6.00 -12.53
CA VAL A 190 3.08 5.34 -11.64
C VAL A 190 3.41 5.62 -10.19
N VAL A 191 2.39 5.50 -9.34
CA VAL A 191 2.50 5.67 -7.89
C VAL A 191 1.97 4.40 -7.23
N ALA A 192 2.81 3.74 -6.43
CA ALA A 192 2.40 2.60 -5.64
C ALA A 192 2.12 3.02 -4.19
N ILE A 193 0.96 2.62 -3.69
CA ILE A 193 0.54 2.90 -2.31
C ILE A 193 0.24 1.59 -1.60
N GLY A 194 0.72 1.48 -0.36
CA GLY A 194 0.39 0.39 0.56
C GLY A 194 0.33 0.89 1.99
N ASN A 195 -0.24 0.05 2.87
CA ASN A 195 -0.35 0.32 4.30
C ASN A 195 0.03 -0.94 5.08
N ALA A 196 1.34 -1.18 5.19
CA ALA A 196 1.87 -2.40 5.77
C ALA A 196 1.97 -2.34 7.29
N LEU A 197 1.49 -3.40 7.96
CA LEU A 197 1.82 -3.75 9.36
C LEU A 197 1.53 -2.66 10.40
N GLY A 198 0.71 -1.65 10.10
CA GLY A 198 0.51 -0.54 11.05
C GLY A 198 1.73 0.37 11.22
N TYR A 199 2.79 0.19 10.41
CA TYR A 199 3.91 1.14 10.35
C TYR A 199 3.56 2.43 9.60
N GLY A 200 2.31 2.53 9.15
CA GLY A 200 1.81 3.66 8.40
C GLY A 200 1.78 3.41 6.88
N GLN A 201 1.06 4.28 6.21
CA GLN A 201 0.93 4.26 4.76
C GLN A 201 2.26 4.65 4.11
N SER A 202 2.65 3.91 3.08
CA SER A 202 3.83 4.18 2.28
C SER A 202 3.45 4.49 0.83
N VAL A 203 4.14 5.47 0.26
CA VAL A 203 3.98 5.89 -1.13
C VAL A 203 5.32 5.79 -1.81
N THR A 204 5.38 5.05 -2.91
CA THR A 204 6.55 4.99 -3.78
C THR A 204 6.15 5.39 -5.20
N THR A 205 7.10 5.86 -5.99
CA THR A 205 6.84 6.23 -7.38
C THR A 205 7.93 5.66 -8.28
N GLY A 206 7.56 5.37 -9.50
CA GLY A 206 8.43 4.87 -10.55
C GLY A 206 7.74 5.01 -11.89
N ILE A 207 8.11 4.16 -12.83
CA ILE A 207 7.53 4.10 -14.17
C ILE A 207 7.05 2.68 -14.48
N VAL A 208 6.22 2.54 -15.48
CA VAL A 208 5.93 1.26 -16.13
C VAL A 208 7.19 0.81 -16.87
N SER A 209 7.89 -0.20 -16.34
CA SER A 209 9.13 -0.72 -16.92
C SER A 209 8.85 -1.70 -18.06
N ALA A 210 7.77 -2.48 -17.95
CA ALA A 210 7.29 -3.39 -18.99
C ALA A 210 5.81 -3.75 -18.75
N LEU A 211 5.14 -4.20 -19.81
CA LEU A 211 3.76 -4.70 -19.80
C LEU A 211 3.74 -6.18 -20.24
N ASN A 212 2.65 -6.86 -19.91
CA ASN A 212 2.40 -8.25 -20.32
C ASN A 212 3.51 -9.22 -19.96
N ARG A 213 4.13 -9.04 -18.77
CA ARG A 213 5.16 -9.94 -18.28
C ARG A 213 4.55 -11.25 -17.81
N SER A 214 4.81 -12.34 -18.52
CA SER A 214 4.49 -13.68 -18.06
C SER A 214 5.61 -14.18 -17.15
N LEU A 215 5.28 -14.45 -15.90
CA LEU A 215 6.21 -15.07 -14.94
C LEU A 215 5.76 -16.52 -14.77
N SER A 216 6.60 -17.46 -15.17
CA SER A 216 6.35 -18.89 -14.94
C SER A 216 6.51 -19.18 -13.45
N THR A 217 5.39 -19.23 -12.74
CA THR A 217 5.35 -19.88 -11.43
C THR A 217 4.97 -21.34 -11.66
N ASP A 218 5.74 -22.27 -11.12
CA ASP A 218 5.67 -23.73 -11.40
C ASP A 218 4.30 -24.39 -11.11
N THR A 219 3.31 -23.65 -10.63
CA THR A 219 2.04 -24.20 -10.17
C THR A 219 0.80 -23.65 -10.90
N SER A 220 0.91 -22.61 -11.72
CA SER A 220 -0.25 -21.99 -12.38
C SER A 220 -0.39 -22.45 -13.83
N THR A 221 -1.54 -23.00 -14.18
CA THR A 221 -1.90 -23.37 -15.56
C THR A 221 -2.38 -22.17 -16.40
N THR A 222 -2.60 -21.02 -15.78
CA THR A 222 -3.01 -19.78 -16.45
C THR A 222 -1.84 -18.82 -16.48
N PRO A 223 -1.36 -18.39 -17.65
CA PRO A 223 -0.32 -17.38 -17.73
C PRO A 223 -0.92 -16.04 -17.30
N ALA A 224 -0.75 -15.72 -16.01
CA ALA A 224 -1.04 -14.37 -15.54
C ALA A 224 -0.02 -13.40 -16.14
N THR A 225 -0.51 -12.28 -16.64
CA THR A 225 0.32 -11.18 -17.11
C THR A 225 0.45 -10.13 -16.01
N TYR A 226 1.60 -9.45 -15.97
CA TYR A 226 1.90 -8.47 -14.93
C TYR A 226 2.41 -7.17 -15.54
N ILE A 227 2.09 -6.06 -14.86
CA ILE A 227 2.77 -4.77 -15.04
C ILE A 227 4.07 -4.83 -14.25
N GLN A 228 5.22 -4.59 -14.91
CA GLN A 228 6.50 -4.42 -14.24
C GLN A 228 6.75 -2.93 -14.00
N THR A 229 7.20 -2.57 -12.80
CA THR A 229 7.55 -1.19 -12.41
C THR A 229 8.85 -1.17 -11.63
N ASP A 230 9.56 -0.06 -11.64
CA ASP A 230 10.69 0.23 -10.75
C ASP A 230 10.27 0.97 -9.46
N ALA A 231 8.99 1.30 -9.32
CA ALA A 231 8.45 1.71 -8.01
C ALA A 231 8.72 0.60 -6.98
N ALA A 232 9.20 0.98 -5.79
CA ALA A 232 9.54 0.01 -4.76
C ALA A 232 8.29 -0.73 -4.26
N ILE A 233 8.18 -2.02 -4.59
CA ILE A 233 7.17 -2.95 -4.08
C ILE A 233 7.86 -3.90 -3.10
N ASN A 234 7.42 -3.85 -1.85
CA ASN A 234 7.98 -4.62 -0.74
C ASN A 234 6.88 -5.37 0.00
N PRO A 235 7.21 -6.37 0.85
CA PRO A 235 6.26 -6.97 1.77
C PRO A 235 5.51 -5.89 2.55
N GLY A 236 4.16 -5.96 2.45
CA GLY A 236 3.27 -4.95 3.02
C GLY A 236 2.59 -4.05 2.00
N ASN A 237 3.19 -3.79 0.82
CA ASN A 237 2.48 -3.15 -0.28
C ASN A 237 1.59 -4.12 -1.07
N SER A 238 1.75 -5.44 -0.87
CA SER A 238 0.88 -6.46 -1.50
C SER A 238 -0.58 -6.18 -1.19
N GLY A 239 -1.42 -6.21 -2.23
CA GLY A 239 -2.84 -5.86 -2.17
C GLY A 239 -3.12 -4.37 -2.24
N GLY A 240 -2.11 -3.51 -2.17
CA GLY A 240 -2.23 -2.08 -2.35
C GLY A 240 -2.33 -1.64 -3.81
N ALA A 241 -2.56 -0.35 -4.03
CA ALA A 241 -2.83 0.23 -5.33
C ALA A 241 -1.57 0.59 -6.10
N LEU A 242 -1.54 0.27 -7.41
CA LEU A 242 -0.71 0.94 -8.40
C LEU A 242 -1.59 1.95 -9.14
N LEU A 243 -1.22 3.22 -9.10
CA LEU A 243 -1.99 4.33 -9.63
C LEU A 243 -1.28 4.96 -10.83
N ASN A 244 -2.05 5.42 -11.81
CA ASN A 244 -1.56 6.30 -12.87
C ASN A 244 -1.49 7.77 -12.39
N MET A 245 -1.00 8.67 -13.25
CA MET A 245 -0.90 10.11 -12.92
C MET A 245 -2.23 10.87 -12.93
N ARG A 246 -3.37 10.17 -13.05
CA ARG A 246 -4.72 10.69 -12.80
C ARG A 246 -5.27 10.25 -11.45
N GLY A 247 -4.50 9.44 -10.68
CA GLY A 247 -4.94 8.88 -9.41
C GLY A 247 -5.89 7.70 -9.55
N GLU A 248 -5.95 7.06 -10.71
CA GLU A 248 -6.78 5.89 -10.98
C GLU A 248 -6.00 4.60 -10.77
N VAL A 249 -6.63 3.59 -10.19
CA VAL A 249 -6.04 2.27 -9.95
C VAL A 249 -5.89 1.55 -11.28
N VAL A 250 -4.67 1.27 -11.69
CA VAL A 250 -4.31 0.52 -12.90
C VAL A 250 -3.76 -0.86 -12.60
N GLY A 251 -3.43 -1.13 -11.32
CA GLY A 251 -2.96 -2.46 -10.92
C GLY A 251 -3.04 -2.68 -9.41
N ILE A 252 -2.88 -3.95 -9.02
CA ILE A 252 -2.81 -4.40 -7.64
C ILE A 252 -1.37 -4.84 -7.38
N ASN A 253 -0.68 -4.16 -6.47
CA ASN A 253 0.71 -4.47 -6.14
C ASN A 253 0.84 -5.90 -5.60
N THR A 254 1.87 -6.65 -6.02
CA THR A 254 2.17 -7.97 -5.47
C THR A 254 3.66 -8.13 -5.19
N ALA A 255 4.02 -8.30 -3.92
CA ALA A 255 5.40 -8.53 -3.50
C ALA A 255 5.79 -10.02 -3.59
N LYS A 256 4.82 -10.95 -3.80
CA LYS A 256 5.08 -12.40 -3.94
C LYS A 256 6.06 -12.73 -5.07
N LEU A 257 6.10 -11.89 -6.10
CA LEU A 257 6.93 -12.08 -7.30
C LEU A 257 8.24 -11.28 -7.24
N SER A 258 8.43 -10.46 -6.21
CA SER A 258 9.67 -9.70 -6.03
C SER A 258 10.77 -10.66 -5.61
N SER A 259 11.79 -10.86 -6.46
CA SER A 259 12.98 -11.62 -6.11
C SER A 259 13.81 -10.81 -5.11
N THR A 260 14.20 -11.42 -3.99
CA THR A 260 15.08 -10.79 -3.00
C THR A 260 16.47 -10.47 -3.57
N ASP A 261 16.81 -11.03 -4.73
CA ASP A 261 18.13 -10.91 -5.34
C ASP A 261 18.22 -9.84 -6.45
N VAL A 262 17.07 -9.23 -6.83
CA VAL A 262 17.03 -8.23 -7.92
C VAL A 262 16.30 -6.98 -7.45
N GLU A 263 17.05 -5.92 -7.21
CA GLU A 263 16.49 -4.59 -6.89
C GLU A 263 15.87 -3.93 -8.14
N GLY A 264 14.82 -3.12 -7.93
CA GLY A 264 14.20 -2.31 -8.99
C GLY A 264 13.24 -3.08 -9.91
N MET A 265 12.76 -4.25 -9.50
CA MET A 265 11.70 -4.98 -10.21
C MET A 265 10.50 -5.23 -9.28
N GLY A 266 9.51 -4.37 -9.37
CA GLY A 266 8.19 -4.54 -8.76
C GLY A 266 7.18 -5.05 -9.78
N TYR A 267 6.12 -5.71 -9.29
CA TYR A 267 5.06 -6.26 -10.12
C TYR A 267 3.69 -5.85 -9.59
N ALA A 268 2.75 -5.67 -10.51
CA ALA A 268 1.35 -5.47 -10.19
C ALA A 268 0.46 -6.28 -11.16
N ILE A 269 -0.66 -6.77 -10.66
CA ILE A 269 -1.69 -7.45 -11.44
C ILE A 269 -2.48 -6.36 -12.17
N PRO A 270 -2.61 -6.40 -13.53
CA PRO A 270 -3.37 -5.41 -14.28
C PRO A 270 -4.84 -5.42 -13.87
N ILE A 271 -5.41 -4.25 -13.59
CA ILE A 271 -6.80 -4.19 -13.09
C ILE A 271 -7.83 -4.58 -14.16
N SER A 272 -7.58 -4.23 -15.43
CA SER A 272 -8.50 -4.55 -16.55
C SER A 272 -8.64 -6.05 -16.75
N ASP A 273 -7.55 -6.82 -16.60
CA ASP A 273 -7.56 -8.28 -16.79
C ASP A 273 -8.41 -9.00 -15.73
N VAL A 274 -8.58 -8.41 -14.56
CA VAL A 274 -9.15 -9.09 -13.38
C VAL A 274 -10.46 -8.47 -12.89
N TRP A 275 -10.88 -7.34 -13.43
CA TRP A 275 -12.02 -6.58 -12.90
C TRP A 275 -13.34 -7.38 -12.88
N ASP A 276 -13.62 -8.16 -13.93
CA ASP A 276 -14.82 -9.01 -13.99
C ASP A 276 -14.79 -10.08 -12.90
N THR A 277 -13.62 -10.68 -12.64
CA THR A 277 -13.44 -11.65 -11.56
C THR A 277 -13.66 -10.98 -10.20
N VAL A 278 -13.14 -9.77 -9.99
CA VAL A 278 -13.36 -9.00 -8.75
C VAL A 278 -14.86 -8.76 -8.51
N GLN A 279 -15.62 -8.40 -9.54
CA GLN A 279 -17.08 -8.21 -9.42
C GLN A 279 -17.79 -9.53 -9.05
N GLN A 280 -17.35 -10.67 -9.56
CA GLN A 280 -17.88 -11.98 -9.18
C GLN A 280 -17.54 -12.35 -7.74
N LEU A 281 -16.30 -12.12 -7.29
CA LEU A 281 -15.85 -12.42 -5.93
C LEU A 281 -16.64 -11.65 -4.86
N LYS A 282 -17.07 -10.41 -5.14
CA LYS A 282 -17.92 -9.62 -4.25
C LYS A 282 -19.25 -10.28 -3.93
N THR A 283 -19.82 -11.01 -4.88
CA THR A 283 -21.15 -11.64 -4.77
C THR A 283 -21.11 -12.98 -4.04
N GLN A 284 -19.92 -13.54 -3.83
CA GLN A 284 -19.73 -14.78 -3.11
C GLN A 284 -19.86 -14.53 -1.60
N SER A 285 -20.18 -15.57 -0.86
CA SER A 285 -20.20 -15.57 0.60
C SER A 285 -19.39 -16.77 1.08
N THR A 286 -18.14 -16.56 1.39
CA THR A 286 -17.25 -17.59 1.91
C THR A 286 -17.17 -17.46 3.43
N ALA A 287 -17.62 -18.50 4.15
CA ALA A 287 -17.42 -18.55 5.60
C ALA A 287 -15.95 -18.85 5.89
N LEU A 288 -15.30 -18.01 6.67
CA LEU A 288 -13.98 -18.32 7.22
C LEU A 288 -14.10 -19.61 8.05
N THR A 289 -13.17 -20.53 7.85
CA THR A 289 -13.13 -21.78 8.63
C THR A 289 -12.75 -21.43 10.06
N GLN A 290 -13.74 -21.20 10.91
CA GLN A 290 -13.51 -21.05 12.35
C GLN A 290 -13.06 -22.39 12.89
N VAL A 291 -11.79 -22.52 13.24
CA VAL A 291 -11.33 -23.60 14.10
C VAL A 291 -11.87 -23.29 15.50
N SER A 292 -13.02 -23.86 15.84
CA SER A 292 -13.56 -23.77 17.19
C SER A 292 -12.60 -24.48 18.13
N LEU A 293 -11.86 -23.72 18.91
CA LEU A 293 -11.13 -24.20 20.07
C LEU A 293 -12.19 -24.60 21.13
N SER A 294 -12.62 -25.85 21.13
CA SER A 294 -13.45 -26.34 22.23
C SER A 294 -12.60 -26.41 23.49
N SER A 295 -12.88 -25.53 24.42
CA SER A 295 -12.21 -25.39 25.73
C SER A 295 -12.36 -26.64 26.63
N SER A 296 -12.89 -27.77 26.12
CA SER A 296 -13.20 -28.95 26.90
C SER A 296 -12.08 -30.00 26.99
N GLN A 297 -10.89 -29.76 26.44
CA GLN A 297 -9.79 -30.75 26.50
C GLN A 297 -8.61 -30.34 27.42
N PHE A 298 -8.75 -29.27 28.20
CA PHE A 298 -7.64 -28.79 29.05
C PHE A 298 -7.58 -29.41 30.47
N TRP A 299 -8.54 -30.33 30.83
CA TRP A 299 -8.53 -30.99 32.13
C TRP A 299 -8.81 -32.49 31.97
N ARG A 300 -7.79 -33.30 31.69
CA ARG A 300 -7.64 -34.69 32.11
C ARG A 300 -6.17 -35.06 32.26
#